data_ecdd6c813b05284abbea996a8c6930c0
#
_entry.id   ecdd6c813b05284abbea996a8c6930c0
#
_cell.length_a   1.000
_cell.length_b   1.000
_cell.length_c   1.000
_cell.angle_alpha   90.00
_cell.angle_beta   90.00
_cell.angle_gamma   90.00
#
_symmetry.space_group_name_H-M   'P 1'
#
loop_
_entity.id
_entity.type
_entity.pdbx_description
1 polymer ?
#
loop_
_entity_poly.entity_id
_entity_poly.type
_entity_poly.pdbx_seq_one_letter_code
_entity_poly.pdbx_strand_id
1 'polypeptide(L)'
;MKGTVTTALAHLRKFFMNVELKPNSTKTTEYKIADISLAGWGRKEIAIAENEMPGLMGLREEYAGQNPLKGARIAGSLHMTIQTAVLIETLVDLGAEVRWASCNIYSTQDHAAAAIAAEGIPVFAFKGESLDEYWEYAHEIFSWSCDGELSTPNMILDDGGDATLLIILGSKAEKDPSVIANPSNEEEQALFAAIKKRLEVQPGWYSNILANIRGVTEETTTGVHRLYEMQRDGELPFPAFNVNDSVTKSKFDNLYGCRESLVDGIKRATDVMIAGKVALVCGFGDVGKGCAQSLRGLGATVWITEIDPICALQAAMEGYRVVTMDQACDQADIFVTATGNLRVIAHDHMLKMKDQAIICNIGHFDSEIDIASVQKYQWENIKPQVDHVIFPTGRRIIVLAQGRLVNLGCATGHPSFVMSCSFANQVLAQIELWQNGENYQNDVYVLPKQLDEKVARLHIKKLGVGLTELTDEQAKYLNMDKNGPFKPEMYRY
;
A
#
# COMPACT_ATOMS: atom_id res chain seq x y z
N MET A 1 -39.28 37.52 3.23
CA MET A 1 -38.27 36.51 3.31
C MET A 1 -38.60 35.26 2.44
N LYS A 2 -38.73 35.41 1.14
CA LYS A 2 -38.99 34.30 0.17
C LYS A 2 -38.13 34.41 -1.13
N GLY A 3 -37.07 35.22 -1.11
CA GLY A 3 -36.28 35.50 -2.31
C GLY A 3 -34.86 34.90 -2.31
N THR A 4 -34.34 34.42 -1.20
CA THR A 4 -32.88 34.06 -1.07
C THR A 4 -32.58 32.56 -1.14
N VAL A 5 -33.59 31.69 -1.10
CA VAL A 5 -33.40 30.22 -1.13
C VAL A 5 -33.39 29.69 -2.59
N THR A 6 -34.05 30.39 -3.50
CA THR A 6 -34.21 29.95 -4.90
C THR A 6 -32.93 30.15 -5.71
N THR A 7 -32.08 31.11 -5.35
CA THR A 7 -30.84 31.43 -6.07
C THR A 7 -29.71 30.46 -5.73
N ALA A 8 -29.66 29.96 -4.49
CA ALA A 8 -28.64 28.98 -4.05
C ALA A 8 -28.89 27.59 -4.66
N LEU A 9 -30.15 27.19 -4.81
CA LEU A 9 -30.55 25.93 -5.44
C LEU A 9 -30.32 25.93 -6.99
N ALA A 10 -30.40 27.10 -7.60
CA ALA A 10 -30.10 27.25 -9.04
C ALA A 10 -28.61 27.17 -9.34
N HIS A 11 -27.75 27.63 -8.44
CA HIS A 11 -26.28 27.51 -8.58
C HIS A 11 -25.81 26.06 -8.30
N LEU A 12 -26.40 25.35 -7.34
CA LEU A 12 -26.10 23.94 -7.09
C LEU A 12 -26.56 23.01 -8.24
N ARG A 13 -27.68 23.32 -8.91
CA ARG A 13 -28.14 22.55 -10.08
C ARG A 13 -27.27 22.77 -11.32
N LYS A 14 -26.59 23.90 -11.48
CA LYS A 14 -25.66 24.15 -12.58
C LYS A 14 -24.32 23.43 -12.41
N PHE A 15 -23.95 23.10 -11.19
CA PHE A 15 -22.72 22.34 -10.90
C PHE A 15 -22.86 20.84 -11.18
N PHE A 16 -24.10 20.31 -11.15
CA PHE A 16 -24.37 18.88 -11.35
C PHE A 16 -24.84 18.49 -12.76
N MET A 17 -24.91 19.42 -13.69
CA MET A 17 -25.48 19.16 -15.02
C MET A 17 -24.56 19.38 -16.21
N ASN A 18 -23.23 19.47 -16.02
CA ASN A 18 -22.27 19.49 -17.14
C ASN A 18 -21.00 18.72 -16.79
N VAL A 19 -21.12 17.41 -16.53
CA VAL A 19 -20.02 16.49 -16.84
C VAL A 19 -20.33 15.88 -18.20
N GLU A 20 -20.28 16.68 -19.24
CA GLU A 20 -20.01 16.19 -20.58
C GLU A 20 -18.54 15.74 -20.58
N LEU A 21 -18.33 14.44 -20.70
CA LEU A 21 -17.05 13.83 -21.06
C LEU A 21 -16.57 14.53 -22.33
N LYS A 22 -15.59 15.42 -22.19
CA LYS A 22 -14.90 15.97 -23.36
C LYS A 22 -13.96 14.87 -23.86
N PRO A 23 -14.19 14.32 -25.07
CA PRO A 23 -13.20 13.50 -25.71
C PRO A 23 -12.09 14.43 -26.21
N ASN A 24 -11.06 14.61 -25.43
CA ASN A 24 -9.89 15.37 -25.83
C ASN A 24 -8.64 14.52 -25.63
N SER A 25 -8.34 13.70 -26.61
CA SER A 25 -7.03 13.48 -27.20
C SER A 25 -7.08 12.30 -28.17
N THR A 26 -6.55 12.47 -29.34
CA THR A 26 -6.29 11.43 -30.36
C THR A 26 -5.09 10.54 -30.00
N LYS A 27 -4.69 10.48 -28.74
CA LYS A 27 -3.71 9.50 -28.25
C LYS A 27 -4.50 8.26 -27.80
N THR A 28 -4.29 7.14 -28.46
CA THR A 28 -4.70 5.82 -27.96
C THR A 28 -3.99 5.60 -26.64
N THR A 29 -4.74 5.68 -25.55
CA THR A 29 -4.18 5.39 -24.21
C THR A 29 -3.84 3.90 -24.14
N GLU A 30 -2.61 3.59 -23.81
CA GLU A 30 -2.19 2.22 -23.52
C GLU A 30 -2.70 1.84 -22.14
N TYR A 31 -3.48 0.76 -22.03
CA TYR A 31 -3.90 0.21 -20.75
C TYR A 31 -4.15 -1.30 -20.85
N LYS A 32 -4.03 -2.00 -19.73
CA LYS A 32 -4.39 -3.41 -19.54
C LYS A 32 -5.23 -3.51 -18.27
N ILE A 33 -6.55 -3.60 -18.43
CA ILE A 33 -7.53 -3.62 -17.35
C ILE A 33 -8.61 -4.65 -17.64
N ALA A 34 -9.39 -5.03 -16.65
CA ALA A 34 -10.44 -6.04 -16.81
C ALA A 34 -11.56 -5.59 -17.75
N ASP A 35 -12.15 -4.41 -17.52
CA ASP A 35 -13.30 -3.90 -18.27
C ASP A 35 -13.43 -2.38 -18.16
N ILE A 36 -13.25 -1.66 -19.25
CA ILE A 36 -13.37 -0.19 -19.31
C ILE A 36 -14.81 0.29 -19.03
N SER A 37 -15.83 -0.54 -19.22
CA SER A 37 -17.22 -0.17 -18.95
C SER A 37 -17.50 0.12 -17.48
N LEU A 38 -16.62 -0.32 -16.57
CA LEU A 38 -16.69 -0.06 -15.14
C LEU A 38 -16.30 1.37 -14.73
N ALA A 39 -15.76 2.16 -15.66
CA ALA A 39 -15.25 3.52 -15.39
C ALA A 39 -16.29 4.44 -14.73
N GLY A 40 -17.55 4.40 -15.19
CA GLY A 40 -18.62 5.20 -14.62
C GLY A 40 -18.97 4.84 -13.16
N TRP A 41 -18.81 3.59 -12.77
CA TRP A 41 -18.90 3.18 -11.37
C TRP A 41 -17.68 3.66 -10.57
N GLY A 42 -16.47 3.39 -11.06
CA GLY A 42 -15.24 3.84 -10.41
C GLY A 42 -15.23 5.33 -10.13
N ARG A 43 -15.65 6.17 -11.08
CA ARG A 43 -15.73 7.63 -10.91
C ARG A 43 -16.64 8.04 -9.74
N LYS A 44 -17.74 7.34 -9.50
CA LYS A 44 -18.64 7.62 -8.38
C LYS A 44 -18.00 7.29 -7.03
N GLU A 45 -17.27 6.20 -6.94
CA GLU A 45 -16.57 5.83 -5.71
C GLU A 45 -15.35 6.72 -5.46
N ILE A 46 -14.61 7.11 -6.51
CA ILE A 46 -13.53 8.10 -6.40
C ILE A 46 -14.06 9.42 -5.82
N ALA A 47 -15.22 9.90 -6.25
CA ALA A 47 -15.82 11.13 -5.70
C ALA A 47 -16.19 11.01 -4.22
N ILE A 48 -16.55 9.82 -3.74
CA ILE A 48 -16.74 9.55 -2.30
C ILE A 48 -15.39 9.59 -1.59
N ALA A 49 -14.36 8.94 -2.16
CA ALA A 49 -13.04 8.90 -1.58
C ALA A 49 -12.39 10.30 -1.49
N GLU A 50 -12.52 11.14 -2.50
CA GLU A 50 -12.03 12.52 -2.49
C GLU A 50 -12.59 13.31 -1.28
N ASN A 51 -13.89 13.14 -0.96
CA ASN A 51 -14.46 13.78 0.23
C ASN A 51 -13.82 13.30 1.54
N GLU A 52 -13.34 12.05 1.59
CA GLU A 52 -12.72 11.43 2.76
C GLU A 52 -11.18 11.53 2.76
N MET A 53 -10.57 12.15 1.73
CA MET A 53 -9.12 12.27 1.57
C MET A 53 -8.63 13.73 1.64
N PRO A 54 -8.83 14.41 2.80
CA PRO A 54 -8.55 15.84 2.93
C PRO A 54 -7.07 16.21 2.75
N GLY A 55 -6.15 15.27 2.97
CA GLY A 55 -4.71 15.50 2.73
C GLY A 55 -4.42 15.74 1.26
N LEU A 56 -4.89 14.83 0.38
CA LEU A 56 -4.67 14.96 -1.05
C LEU A 56 -5.45 16.15 -1.64
N MET A 57 -6.71 16.33 -1.25
CA MET A 57 -7.51 17.46 -1.74
C MET A 57 -6.93 18.80 -1.28
N GLY A 58 -6.39 18.88 -0.05
CA GLY A 58 -5.70 20.06 0.44
C GLY A 58 -4.39 20.34 -0.30
N LEU A 59 -3.65 19.32 -0.72
CA LEU A 59 -2.45 19.50 -1.55
C LEU A 59 -2.80 19.96 -2.96
N ARG A 60 -3.86 19.43 -3.59
CA ARG A 60 -4.36 19.95 -4.89
C ARG A 60 -4.72 21.44 -4.80
N GLU A 61 -5.42 21.84 -3.73
CA GLU A 61 -5.78 23.25 -3.49
C GLU A 61 -4.54 24.13 -3.26
N GLU A 62 -3.60 23.69 -2.41
CA GLU A 62 -2.39 24.46 -2.07
C GLU A 62 -1.49 24.69 -3.28
N TYR A 63 -1.30 23.67 -4.12
CA TYR A 63 -0.42 23.73 -5.27
C TYR A 63 -1.13 24.07 -6.58
N ALA A 64 -2.41 24.48 -6.53
CA ALA A 64 -3.19 24.81 -7.73
C ALA A 64 -2.45 25.81 -8.63
N GLY A 65 -2.22 25.42 -9.90
CA GLY A 65 -1.53 26.24 -10.88
C GLY A 65 0.00 26.35 -10.74
N GLN A 66 0.61 25.77 -9.71
CA GLN A 66 2.06 25.80 -9.50
C GLN A 66 2.81 24.67 -10.22
N ASN A 67 2.14 23.53 -10.45
CA ASN A 67 2.68 22.34 -11.11
C ASN A 67 4.06 21.88 -10.54
N PRO A 68 4.17 21.60 -9.23
CA PRO A 68 5.46 21.29 -8.60
C PRO A 68 6.13 20.02 -9.15
N LEU A 69 5.38 19.13 -9.80
CA LEU A 69 5.86 17.90 -10.43
C LEU A 69 5.99 18.01 -11.96
N LYS A 70 5.95 19.22 -12.54
CA LYS A 70 6.11 19.39 -13.98
C LYS A 70 7.40 18.76 -14.50
N GLY A 71 7.26 17.82 -15.46
CA GLY A 71 8.38 17.07 -16.04
C GLY A 71 8.76 15.80 -15.27
N ALA A 72 8.14 15.54 -14.13
CA ALA A 72 8.24 14.25 -13.46
C ALA A 72 7.46 13.19 -14.26
N ARG A 73 8.09 12.07 -14.56
CA ARG A 73 7.51 10.88 -15.15
C ARG A 73 7.61 9.75 -14.14
N ILE A 74 6.47 9.44 -13.51
CA ILE A 74 6.40 8.55 -12.36
C ILE A 74 5.97 7.16 -12.82
N ALA A 75 6.83 6.16 -12.62
CA ALA A 75 6.48 4.75 -12.67
C ALA A 75 5.92 4.36 -11.30
N GLY A 76 4.61 4.14 -11.22
CA GLY A 76 3.91 3.81 -9.98
C GLY A 76 3.59 2.32 -9.90
N SER A 77 3.97 1.67 -8.80
CA SER A 77 3.69 0.28 -8.46
C SER A 77 3.11 0.23 -7.05
N LEU A 78 1.79 0.35 -6.95
CA LEU A 78 1.06 0.31 -5.69
C LEU A 78 -0.38 -0.17 -5.95
N HIS A 79 -0.99 -0.82 -4.95
CA HIS A 79 -2.35 -1.38 -5.04
C HIS A 79 -3.32 -0.48 -5.80
N MET A 80 -3.88 -0.94 -6.94
CA MET A 80 -4.78 -0.14 -7.77
C MET A 80 -6.20 -0.08 -7.18
N THR A 81 -6.35 0.67 -6.10
CA THR A 81 -7.61 0.88 -5.38
C THR A 81 -8.26 2.22 -5.74
N ILE A 82 -9.47 2.45 -5.23
CA ILE A 82 -10.16 3.76 -5.35
C ILE A 82 -9.31 4.87 -4.73
N GLN A 83 -8.66 4.63 -3.60
CA GLN A 83 -7.81 5.61 -2.93
C GLN A 83 -6.57 5.94 -3.77
N THR A 84 -6.00 4.92 -4.40
CA THR A 84 -4.87 5.07 -5.33
C THR A 84 -5.26 5.87 -6.57
N ALA A 85 -6.49 5.72 -7.04
CA ALA A 85 -7.00 6.57 -8.13
C ALA A 85 -6.95 8.05 -7.75
N VAL A 86 -7.33 8.42 -6.52
CA VAL A 86 -7.21 9.81 -6.02
C VAL A 86 -5.75 10.26 -5.94
N LEU A 87 -4.82 9.37 -5.54
CA LEU A 87 -3.38 9.66 -5.54
C LEU A 87 -2.87 9.94 -6.97
N ILE A 88 -3.17 9.06 -7.91
CA ILE A 88 -2.76 9.19 -9.31
C ILE A 88 -3.23 10.53 -9.89
N GLU A 89 -4.51 10.85 -9.72
CA GLU A 89 -5.08 12.12 -10.19
C GLU A 89 -4.43 13.32 -9.49
N THR A 90 -4.09 13.20 -8.21
CA THR A 90 -3.37 14.26 -7.49
C THR A 90 -1.98 14.49 -8.08
N LEU A 91 -1.22 13.44 -8.37
CA LEU A 91 0.09 13.56 -9.01
C LEU A 91 -0.01 14.23 -10.40
N VAL A 92 -1.02 13.86 -11.18
CA VAL A 92 -1.29 14.44 -12.50
C VAL A 92 -1.71 15.90 -12.38
N ASP A 93 -2.60 16.26 -11.46
CA ASP A 93 -3.01 17.64 -11.19
C ASP A 93 -1.83 18.53 -10.78
N LEU A 94 -0.83 17.94 -10.12
CA LEU A 94 0.41 18.60 -9.75
C LEU A 94 1.47 18.66 -10.86
N GLY A 95 1.14 18.14 -12.04
CA GLY A 95 1.93 18.28 -13.28
C GLY A 95 2.79 17.07 -13.65
N ALA A 96 2.68 15.92 -12.95
CA ALA A 96 3.37 14.70 -13.31
C ALA A 96 2.71 13.98 -14.48
N GLU A 97 3.50 13.23 -15.25
CA GLU A 97 3.05 12.14 -16.10
C GLU A 97 3.17 10.84 -15.31
N VAL A 98 2.16 9.96 -15.39
CA VAL A 98 2.08 8.76 -14.55
C VAL A 98 1.76 7.54 -15.39
N ARG A 99 2.41 6.42 -15.12
CA ARG A 99 2.03 5.06 -15.55
C ARG A 99 1.94 4.17 -14.33
N TRP A 100 0.92 3.32 -14.25
CA TRP A 100 0.59 2.62 -13.00
C TRP A 100 0.35 1.12 -13.20
N ALA A 101 0.92 0.32 -12.30
CA ALA A 101 0.61 -1.10 -12.13
C ALA A 101 0.26 -1.40 -10.66
N SER A 102 -0.39 -2.52 -10.39
CA SER A 102 -0.60 -2.98 -9.02
C SER A 102 0.67 -3.67 -8.48
N CYS A 103 0.90 -3.56 -7.19
CA CYS A 103 1.96 -4.29 -6.49
C CYS A 103 1.49 -5.64 -5.91
N ASN A 104 0.28 -6.10 -6.26
CA ASN A 104 -0.26 -7.37 -5.80
C ASN A 104 -1.36 -7.89 -6.75
N ILE A 105 -1.32 -9.16 -7.09
CA ILE A 105 -2.21 -9.81 -8.08
C ILE A 105 -3.69 -9.83 -7.70
N TYR A 106 -4.06 -9.64 -6.44
CA TYR A 106 -5.45 -9.68 -5.96
C TYR A 106 -5.99 -8.35 -5.42
N SER A 107 -5.18 -7.29 -5.37
CA SER A 107 -5.54 -6.05 -4.69
C SER A 107 -6.24 -5.02 -5.58
N THR A 108 -6.22 -5.19 -6.89
CA THR A 108 -6.84 -4.25 -7.83
C THR A 108 -8.36 -4.20 -7.64
N GLN A 109 -8.90 -2.99 -7.64
CA GLN A 109 -10.33 -2.72 -7.83
C GLN A 109 -10.54 -2.34 -9.31
N ASP A 110 -11.12 -3.26 -10.09
CA ASP A 110 -11.20 -3.13 -11.55
C ASP A 110 -11.92 -1.85 -12.01
N HIS A 111 -12.91 -1.39 -11.26
CA HIS A 111 -13.60 -0.14 -11.53
C HIS A 111 -12.75 1.11 -11.25
N ALA A 112 -11.78 1.03 -10.32
CA ALA A 112 -10.80 2.09 -10.10
C ALA A 112 -9.82 2.18 -11.29
N ALA A 113 -9.27 1.04 -11.71
CA ALA A 113 -8.40 0.95 -12.87
C ALA A 113 -9.11 1.47 -14.14
N ALA A 114 -10.37 1.09 -14.35
CA ALA A 114 -11.19 1.54 -15.47
C ALA A 114 -11.41 3.06 -15.44
N ALA A 115 -11.68 3.65 -14.27
CA ALA A 115 -11.90 5.10 -14.16
C ALA A 115 -10.65 5.89 -14.55
N ILE A 116 -9.48 5.47 -14.09
CA ILE A 116 -8.20 6.13 -14.39
C ILE A 116 -7.81 5.95 -15.87
N ALA A 117 -7.99 4.75 -16.44
CA ALA A 117 -7.76 4.49 -17.84
C ALA A 117 -8.67 5.33 -18.76
N ALA A 118 -9.93 5.54 -18.36
CA ALA A 118 -10.88 6.39 -19.11
C ALA A 118 -10.49 7.87 -19.16
N GLU A 119 -9.75 8.37 -18.16
CA GLU A 119 -9.18 9.73 -18.14
C GLU A 119 -7.90 9.85 -19.00
N GLY A 120 -7.47 8.76 -19.62
CA GLY A 120 -6.28 8.77 -20.48
C GLY A 120 -4.96 8.55 -19.75
N ILE A 121 -5.00 8.06 -18.54
CA ILE A 121 -3.80 7.72 -17.76
C ILE A 121 -3.51 6.23 -17.95
N PRO A 122 -2.28 5.83 -18.34
CA PRO A 122 -1.92 4.44 -18.54
C PRO A 122 -1.96 3.62 -17.24
N VAL A 123 -2.79 2.56 -17.22
CA VAL A 123 -2.95 1.63 -16.10
C VAL A 123 -2.86 0.19 -16.59
N PHE A 124 -2.07 -0.62 -15.89
CA PHE A 124 -1.81 -2.01 -16.18
C PHE A 124 -2.09 -2.82 -14.92
N ALA A 125 -3.35 -3.13 -14.66
CA ALA A 125 -3.76 -3.87 -13.47
C ALA A 125 -5.19 -4.40 -13.62
N PHE A 126 -5.43 -5.64 -13.19
CA PHE A 126 -6.75 -6.18 -12.93
C PHE A 126 -6.73 -7.19 -11.78
N LYS A 127 -7.86 -7.43 -11.17
CA LYS A 127 -7.94 -8.36 -10.04
C LYS A 127 -7.83 -9.81 -10.51
N GLY A 128 -6.83 -10.52 -10.03
CA GLY A 128 -6.59 -11.92 -10.35
C GLY A 128 -5.66 -12.12 -11.55
N GLU A 129 -4.82 -11.15 -11.85
CA GLU A 129 -3.71 -11.31 -12.80
C GLU A 129 -2.77 -12.46 -12.37
N SER A 130 -2.18 -13.15 -13.33
CA SER A 130 -1.15 -14.16 -13.08
C SER A 130 0.19 -13.52 -12.71
N LEU A 131 1.12 -14.30 -12.15
CA LEU A 131 2.48 -13.79 -11.87
C LEU A 131 3.22 -13.33 -13.15
N ASP A 132 2.98 -13.98 -14.28
CA ASP A 132 3.56 -13.58 -15.56
C ASP A 132 3.01 -12.23 -16.02
N GLU A 133 1.69 -11.99 -15.91
CA GLU A 133 1.04 -10.73 -16.20
C GLU A 133 1.50 -9.63 -15.25
N TYR A 134 1.65 -9.92 -13.95
CA TYR A 134 2.16 -9.00 -12.95
C TYR A 134 3.53 -8.44 -13.33
N TRP A 135 4.49 -9.30 -13.69
CA TRP A 135 5.82 -8.86 -14.10
C TRP A 135 5.83 -8.22 -15.50
N GLU A 136 4.93 -8.60 -16.39
CA GLU A 136 4.72 -7.90 -17.67
C GLU A 136 4.25 -6.46 -17.40
N TYR A 137 3.26 -6.27 -16.52
CA TYR A 137 2.72 -4.96 -16.18
C TYR A 137 3.72 -4.10 -15.39
N ALA A 138 4.53 -4.69 -14.54
CA ALA A 138 5.67 -4.01 -13.93
C ALA A 138 6.69 -3.49 -14.97
N HIS A 139 6.85 -4.17 -16.12
CA HIS A 139 7.66 -3.62 -17.23
C HIS A 139 6.94 -2.48 -17.97
N GLU A 140 5.62 -2.56 -18.11
CA GLU A 140 4.85 -1.55 -18.84
C GLU A 140 4.89 -0.17 -18.17
N ILE A 141 4.99 -0.08 -16.86
CA ILE A 141 5.12 1.22 -16.18
C ILE A 141 6.45 1.91 -16.48
N PHE A 142 7.46 1.18 -16.91
CA PHE A 142 8.76 1.71 -17.33
C PHE A 142 8.86 1.92 -18.85
N SER A 143 7.87 1.46 -19.63
CA SER A 143 7.86 1.57 -21.10
C SER A 143 7.17 2.87 -21.51
N TRP A 144 7.94 3.92 -21.79
CA TRP A 144 7.43 5.25 -22.14
C TRP A 144 7.70 5.56 -23.61
N SER A 145 6.74 6.23 -24.27
CA SER A 145 6.92 6.83 -25.58
C SER A 145 6.42 8.27 -25.55
N CYS A 146 7.22 9.22 -25.96
CA CYS A 146 6.85 10.62 -26.11
C CYS A 146 7.06 11.04 -27.54
N ASP A 147 5.99 11.46 -28.24
CA ASP A 147 6.01 11.92 -29.64
C ASP A 147 6.71 10.96 -30.63
N GLY A 148 6.65 9.65 -30.36
CA GLY A 148 7.25 8.60 -31.18
C GLY A 148 8.72 8.33 -30.88
N GLU A 149 9.31 9.03 -29.92
CA GLU A 149 10.65 8.73 -29.38
C GLU A 149 10.53 7.95 -28.07
N LEU A 150 11.45 7.00 -27.86
CA LEU A 150 11.54 6.25 -26.59
C LEU A 150 11.93 7.24 -25.48
N SER A 151 11.08 7.33 -24.49
CA SER A 151 11.31 8.08 -23.25
C SER A 151 11.46 7.10 -22.08
N THR A 152 11.89 7.59 -20.95
CA THR A 152 12.02 6.78 -19.71
C THR A 152 11.35 7.51 -18.56
N PRO A 153 10.82 6.78 -17.55
CA PRO A 153 10.46 7.42 -16.29
C PRO A 153 11.72 8.01 -15.63
N ASN A 154 11.50 8.93 -14.72
CA ASN A 154 12.57 9.55 -13.95
C ASN A 154 12.32 9.54 -12.44
N MET A 155 11.17 9.01 -12.02
CA MET A 155 10.78 8.82 -10.63
C MET A 155 10.08 7.46 -10.46
N ILE A 156 10.22 6.85 -9.30
CA ILE A 156 9.48 5.64 -8.92
C ILE A 156 8.65 5.95 -7.67
N LEU A 157 7.41 5.46 -7.65
CA LEU A 157 6.58 5.35 -6.46
C LEU A 157 6.26 3.87 -6.27
N ASP A 158 6.79 3.26 -5.22
CA ASP A 158 6.76 1.81 -5.03
C ASP A 158 6.08 1.41 -3.71
N ASP A 159 5.58 0.20 -3.68
CA ASP A 159 4.97 -0.43 -2.51
C ASP A 159 5.38 -1.92 -2.46
N GLY A 160 6.35 -2.21 -1.61
CA GLY A 160 7.00 -3.52 -1.48
C GLY A 160 8.33 -3.63 -2.21
N GLY A 161 8.71 -2.62 -3.01
CA GLY A 161 10.01 -2.53 -3.65
C GLY A 161 10.17 -3.39 -4.90
N ASP A 162 9.10 -3.94 -5.49
CA ASP A 162 9.20 -4.85 -6.64
C ASP A 162 9.56 -4.10 -7.93
N ALA A 163 9.02 -2.92 -8.16
CA ALA A 163 9.38 -2.11 -9.33
C ALA A 163 10.84 -1.65 -9.26
N THR A 164 11.29 -1.25 -8.08
CA THR A 164 12.69 -0.89 -7.81
C THR A 164 13.62 -2.08 -8.00
N LEU A 165 13.27 -3.24 -7.45
CA LEU A 165 14.02 -4.49 -7.59
C LEU A 165 14.15 -4.90 -9.07
N LEU A 166 13.04 -4.83 -9.82
CA LEU A 166 13.02 -5.18 -11.25
C LEU A 166 14.09 -4.42 -12.04
N ILE A 167 14.14 -3.11 -11.87
CA ILE A 167 15.06 -2.26 -12.64
C ILE A 167 16.52 -2.47 -12.20
N ILE A 168 16.78 -2.58 -10.91
CA ILE A 168 18.12 -2.80 -10.38
C ILE A 168 18.64 -4.20 -10.78
N LEU A 169 17.84 -5.24 -10.56
CA LEU A 169 18.20 -6.62 -10.87
C LEU A 169 18.36 -6.82 -12.38
N GLY A 170 17.46 -6.24 -13.18
CA GLY A 170 17.56 -6.26 -14.63
C GLY A 170 18.86 -5.61 -15.14
N SER A 171 19.24 -4.46 -14.58
CA SER A 171 20.49 -3.80 -14.92
C SER A 171 21.74 -4.60 -14.49
N LYS A 172 21.67 -5.34 -13.37
CA LYS A 172 22.72 -6.28 -12.97
C LYS A 172 22.81 -7.46 -13.95
N ALA A 173 21.66 -8.02 -14.34
CA ALA A 173 21.57 -9.14 -15.27
C ALA A 173 22.06 -8.82 -16.68
N GLU A 174 22.01 -7.55 -17.12
CA GLU A 174 22.64 -7.08 -18.37
C GLU A 174 24.15 -7.25 -18.35
N LYS A 175 24.78 -7.13 -17.18
CA LYS A 175 26.23 -7.24 -17.00
C LYS A 175 26.64 -8.67 -16.66
N ASP A 176 25.85 -9.34 -15.84
CA ASP A 176 26.08 -10.70 -15.37
C ASP A 176 24.76 -11.49 -15.30
N PRO A 177 24.42 -12.26 -16.35
CA PRO A 177 23.20 -13.07 -16.37
C PRO A 177 23.12 -14.15 -15.25
N SER A 178 24.23 -14.44 -14.57
CA SER A 178 24.22 -15.45 -13.51
C SER A 178 23.38 -15.04 -12.28
N VAL A 179 23.17 -13.72 -12.07
CA VAL A 179 22.36 -13.19 -10.96
C VAL A 179 20.89 -13.61 -11.02
N ILE A 180 20.40 -14.02 -12.19
CA ILE A 180 19.03 -14.52 -12.41
C ILE A 180 19.01 -15.98 -12.89
N ALA A 181 20.02 -16.79 -12.53
CA ALA A 181 20.12 -18.17 -13.01
C ALA A 181 19.27 -19.16 -12.18
N ASN A 182 19.21 -18.96 -10.87
CA ASN A 182 18.66 -19.94 -9.91
C ASN A 182 17.57 -19.32 -9.04
N PRO A 183 16.29 -19.33 -9.46
CA PRO A 183 15.19 -18.83 -8.65
C PRO A 183 14.95 -19.74 -7.43
N SER A 184 14.61 -19.15 -6.28
CA SER A 184 14.36 -19.87 -5.03
C SER A 184 12.88 -20.19 -4.80
N ASN A 185 11.98 -19.52 -5.52
CA ASN A 185 10.53 -19.67 -5.39
C ASN A 185 9.82 -19.31 -6.72
N GLU A 186 8.49 -19.47 -6.77
CA GLU A 186 7.69 -19.18 -7.97
C GLU A 186 7.71 -17.72 -8.40
N GLU A 187 7.74 -16.78 -7.45
CA GLU A 187 7.79 -15.34 -7.74
C GLU A 187 9.12 -14.96 -8.39
N GLU A 188 10.24 -15.42 -7.84
CA GLU A 188 11.55 -15.24 -8.48
C GLU A 188 11.64 -15.94 -9.84
N GLN A 189 11.00 -17.10 -10.00
CA GLN A 189 10.97 -17.80 -11.28
C GLN A 189 10.28 -16.95 -12.35
N ALA A 190 9.13 -16.35 -12.05
CA ALA A 190 8.40 -15.48 -12.95
C ALA A 190 9.17 -14.19 -13.24
N LEU A 191 9.74 -13.54 -12.21
CA LEU A 191 10.58 -12.35 -12.35
C LEU A 191 11.79 -12.61 -13.26
N PHE A 192 12.55 -13.69 -13.00
CA PHE A 192 13.74 -14.01 -13.79
C PHE A 192 13.40 -14.35 -15.24
N ALA A 193 12.27 -15.04 -15.48
CA ALA A 193 11.77 -15.31 -16.82
C ALA A 193 11.41 -14.00 -17.55
N ALA A 194 10.72 -13.08 -16.89
CA ALA A 194 10.35 -11.78 -17.45
C ALA A 194 11.58 -10.94 -17.78
N ILE A 195 12.59 -10.90 -16.89
CA ILE A 195 13.86 -10.20 -17.14
C ILE A 195 14.57 -10.82 -18.35
N LYS A 196 14.72 -12.15 -18.41
CA LYS A 196 15.37 -12.83 -19.55
C LYS A 196 14.68 -12.50 -20.86
N LYS A 197 13.36 -12.56 -20.90
CA LYS A 197 12.56 -12.20 -22.08
C LYS A 197 12.82 -10.77 -22.55
N ARG A 198 12.91 -9.81 -21.62
CA ARG A 198 13.20 -8.41 -21.95
C ARG A 198 14.63 -8.22 -22.47
N LEU A 199 15.62 -8.87 -21.85
CA LEU A 199 17.02 -8.81 -22.28
C LEU A 199 17.23 -9.32 -23.71
N GLU A 200 16.49 -10.36 -24.12
CA GLU A 200 16.55 -10.89 -25.49
C GLU A 200 16.00 -9.90 -26.54
N VAL A 201 14.93 -9.17 -26.18
CA VAL A 201 14.24 -8.24 -27.10
C VAL A 201 14.94 -6.89 -27.15
N GLN A 202 15.42 -6.38 -26.01
CA GLN A 202 15.95 -5.02 -25.88
C GLN A 202 17.14 -4.96 -24.91
N PRO A 203 18.33 -5.41 -25.33
CA PRO A 203 19.54 -5.29 -24.51
C PRO A 203 19.83 -3.82 -24.14
N GLY A 204 20.23 -3.57 -22.89
CA GLY A 204 20.52 -2.22 -22.38
C GLY A 204 19.30 -1.44 -21.90
N TRP A 205 18.12 -2.01 -21.95
CA TRP A 205 16.86 -1.34 -21.57
C TRP A 205 16.85 -0.94 -20.10
N TYR A 206 17.22 -1.85 -19.20
CA TYR A 206 17.24 -1.61 -17.74
C TYR A 206 18.27 -0.56 -17.35
N SER A 207 19.49 -0.67 -17.87
CA SER A 207 20.57 0.30 -17.59
C SER A 207 20.22 1.69 -18.11
N ASN A 208 19.52 1.79 -19.24
CA ASN A 208 19.07 3.06 -19.78
C ASN A 208 17.99 3.71 -18.88
N ILE A 209 17.04 2.92 -18.36
CA ILE A 209 16.02 3.43 -17.41
C ILE A 209 16.69 3.86 -16.12
N LEU A 210 17.52 2.98 -15.53
CA LEU A 210 18.19 3.21 -14.27
C LEU A 210 19.01 4.51 -14.27
N ALA A 211 19.66 4.84 -15.38
CA ALA A 211 20.45 6.06 -15.54
C ALA A 211 19.60 7.35 -15.48
N ASN A 212 18.29 7.26 -15.69
CA ASN A 212 17.38 8.40 -15.69
C ASN A 212 16.55 8.54 -14.40
N ILE A 213 16.51 7.50 -13.55
CA ILE A 213 15.78 7.54 -12.28
C ILE A 213 16.51 8.47 -11.30
N ARG A 214 15.77 9.46 -10.78
CA ARG A 214 16.24 10.41 -9.77
C ARG A 214 16.03 9.94 -8.34
N GLY A 215 15.11 8.99 -8.15
CA GLY A 215 14.86 8.39 -6.86
C GLY A 215 13.53 7.66 -6.77
N VAL A 216 13.31 7.07 -5.61
CA VAL A 216 12.11 6.28 -5.26
C VAL A 216 11.48 6.76 -3.96
N THR A 217 10.16 6.68 -3.87
CA THR A 217 9.42 6.77 -2.61
C THR A 217 8.75 5.43 -2.33
N GLU A 218 8.96 4.89 -1.13
CA GLU A 218 8.51 3.55 -0.74
C GLU A 218 7.43 3.61 0.35
N GLU A 219 6.32 2.91 0.12
CA GLU A 219 5.13 2.96 0.96
C GLU A 219 5.20 2.02 2.16
N THR A 220 5.80 0.83 2.03
CA THR A 220 5.61 -0.22 3.03
C THR A 220 6.91 -0.71 3.67
N THR A 221 6.79 -1.23 4.90
CA THR A 221 7.91 -1.74 5.71
C THR A 221 8.81 -2.72 4.94
N THR A 222 8.23 -3.60 4.13
CA THR A 222 9.01 -4.62 3.41
C THR A 222 9.88 -4.01 2.33
N GLY A 223 9.33 -3.09 1.54
CA GLY A 223 10.11 -2.38 0.52
C GLY A 223 11.20 -1.50 1.14
N VAL A 224 10.88 -0.81 2.25
CA VAL A 224 11.86 -0.05 3.03
C VAL A 224 13.01 -0.93 3.53
N HIS A 225 12.71 -2.15 3.99
CA HIS A 225 13.75 -3.09 4.42
C HIS A 225 14.70 -3.46 3.27
N ARG A 226 14.16 -3.74 2.09
CA ARG A 226 14.95 -3.98 0.87
C ARG A 226 15.83 -2.77 0.50
N LEU A 227 15.31 -1.54 0.62
CA LEU A 227 16.09 -0.34 0.35
C LEU A 227 17.25 -0.17 1.33
N TYR A 228 17.05 -0.44 2.63
CA TYR A 228 18.13 -0.43 3.62
C TYR A 228 19.16 -1.53 3.37
N GLU A 229 18.76 -2.72 2.89
CA GLU A 229 19.68 -3.76 2.48
C GLU A 229 20.54 -3.31 1.30
N MET A 230 19.92 -2.75 0.25
CA MET A 230 20.63 -2.19 -0.89
C MET A 230 21.58 -1.07 -0.50
N GLN A 231 21.18 -0.18 0.41
CA GLN A 231 22.04 0.88 0.94
C GLN A 231 23.25 0.32 1.69
N ARG A 232 23.03 -0.64 2.62
CA ARG A 232 24.10 -1.29 3.37
C ARG A 232 25.13 -1.97 2.48
N ASP A 233 24.65 -2.60 1.39
CA ASP A 233 25.47 -3.35 0.47
C ASP A 233 26.10 -2.46 -0.63
N GLY A 234 25.81 -1.13 -0.62
CA GLY A 234 26.33 -0.16 -1.58
C GLY A 234 25.72 -0.29 -2.97
N GLU A 235 24.54 -0.87 -3.07
CA GLU A 235 23.85 -1.21 -4.32
C GLU A 235 22.67 -0.28 -4.66
N LEU A 236 22.32 0.65 -3.76
CA LEU A 236 21.25 1.63 -3.99
C LEU A 236 21.76 2.72 -4.95
N PRO A 237 21.22 2.83 -6.18
CA PRO A 237 21.79 3.68 -7.22
C PRO A 237 21.25 5.13 -7.22
N PHE A 238 20.28 5.44 -6.38
CA PHE A 238 19.61 6.74 -6.28
C PHE A 238 19.08 6.97 -4.84
N PRO A 239 18.74 8.21 -4.45
CA PRO A 239 18.11 8.49 -3.17
C PRO A 239 16.72 7.83 -3.06
N ALA A 240 16.39 7.37 -1.86
CA ALA A 240 15.12 6.75 -1.54
C ALA A 240 14.43 7.42 -0.34
N PHE A 241 13.14 7.71 -0.43
CA PHE A 241 12.35 8.15 0.71
C PHE A 241 11.54 7.00 1.29
N ASN A 242 11.81 6.69 2.54
CA ASN A 242 11.03 5.81 3.39
C ASN A 242 9.79 6.56 3.89
N VAL A 243 8.68 6.44 3.16
CA VAL A 243 7.41 7.06 3.55
C VAL A 243 6.74 6.28 4.68
N ASN A 244 6.98 4.96 4.75
CA ASN A 244 6.40 4.11 5.81
C ASN A 244 6.68 4.63 7.22
N ASP A 245 7.89 5.16 7.47
CA ASP A 245 8.30 5.59 8.81
C ASP A 245 7.95 7.04 9.11
N SER A 246 7.30 7.78 8.21
CA SER A 246 6.59 9.00 8.57
C SER A 246 5.56 8.68 9.65
N VAL A 247 5.47 9.50 10.69
CA VAL A 247 4.57 9.21 11.84
C VAL A 247 3.12 9.22 11.41
N THR A 248 2.74 10.17 10.54
CA THR A 248 1.38 10.24 9.97
C THR A 248 1.07 9.11 8.98
N LYS A 249 2.05 8.27 8.62
CA LYS A 249 1.85 7.01 7.90
C LYS A 249 1.83 5.84 8.87
N SER A 250 2.94 5.52 9.54
CA SER A 250 3.09 4.30 10.35
C SER A 250 2.12 4.22 11.53
N LYS A 251 1.87 5.33 12.22
CA LYS A 251 0.96 5.39 13.37
C LYS A 251 -0.51 5.58 12.99
N PHE A 252 -0.80 5.79 11.71
CA PHE A 252 -2.15 5.95 11.17
C PHE A 252 -2.54 4.77 10.28
N ASP A 253 -1.88 4.60 9.16
CA ASP A 253 -2.15 3.52 8.20
C ASP A 253 -1.94 2.14 8.84
N ASN A 254 -0.73 1.84 9.29
CA ASN A 254 -0.42 0.52 9.82
C ASN A 254 -1.28 0.18 11.05
N LEU A 255 -1.60 1.19 11.88
CA LEU A 255 -2.41 0.99 13.09
C LEU A 255 -3.92 1.05 12.81
N TYR A 256 -4.41 2.21 12.39
CA TYR A 256 -5.86 2.43 12.23
C TYR A 256 -6.41 1.78 10.97
N GLY A 257 -5.63 1.74 9.89
CA GLY A 257 -6.00 1.05 8.66
C GLY A 257 -6.21 -0.44 8.88
N CYS A 258 -5.25 -1.11 9.53
CA CYS A 258 -5.38 -2.53 9.85
C CYS A 258 -6.45 -2.80 10.90
N ARG A 259 -6.68 -1.86 11.84
CA ARG A 259 -7.76 -1.97 12.82
C ARG A 259 -9.14 -2.08 12.17
N GLU A 260 -9.38 -1.37 11.09
CA GLU A 260 -10.66 -1.42 10.38
C GLU A 260 -10.70 -2.53 9.32
N SER A 261 -9.66 -2.65 8.52
CA SER A 261 -9.66 -3.51 7.34
C SER A 261 -9.50 -5.01 7.65
N LEU A 262 -8.84 -5.40 8.76
CA LEU A 262 -8.76 -6.81 9.16
C LEU A 262 -10.13 -7.42 9.37
N VAL A 263 -10.93 -6.81 10.22
CA VAL A 263 -12.25 -7.34 10.60
C VAL A 263 -13.23 -7.26 9.42
N ASP A 264 -13.09 -6.27 8.54
CA ASP A 264 -13.85 -6.18 7.30
C ASP A 264 -13.53 -7.38 6.38
N GLY A 265 -12.24 -7.70 6.18
CA GLY A 265 -11.80 -8.85 5.40
C GLY A 265 -12.32 -10.18 5.94
N ILE A 266 -12.17 -10.43 7.24
CA ILE A 266 -12.65 -11.66 7.89
C ILE A 266 -14.17 -11.79 7.77
N LYS A 267 -14.92 -10.71 8.01
CA LYS A 267 -16.40 -10.73 7.97
C LYS A 267 -16.94 -10.92 6.57
N ARG A 268 -16.41 -10.23 5.57
CA ARG A 268 -16.79 -10.43 4.16
C ARG A 268 -16.46 -11.84 3.68
N ALA A 269 -15.30 -12.35 4.08
CA ALA A 269 -14.88 -13.71 3.71
C ALA A 269 -15.77 -14.80 4.29
N THR A 270 -16.11 -14.70 5.58
CA THR A 270 -16.64 -15.85 6.35
C THR A 270 -18.02 -15.61 6.95
N ASP A 271 -18.45 -14.35 7.08
CA ASP A 271 -19.68 -13.94 7.78
C ASP A 271 -19.75 -14.47 9.24
N VAL A 272 -18.60 -14.81 9.83
CA VAL A 272 -18.57 -15.32 11.21
C VAL A 272 -18.73 -14.21 12.24
N MET A 273 -19.33 -14.56 13.36
CA MET A 273 -19.36 -13.69 14.52
C MET A 273 -17.99 -13.70 15.21
N ILE A 274 -17.40 -12.54 15.41
CA ILE A 274 -16.09 -12.38 16.08
C ILE A 274 -16.23 -12.54 17.60
N ALA A 275 -17.31 -12.03 18.19
CA ALA A 275 -17.54 -12.12 19.63
C ALA A 275 -17.56 -13.57 20.12
N GLY A 276 -16.94 -13.80 21.28
CA GLY A 276 -16.86 -15.10 21.93
C GLY A 276 -15.80 -16.04 21.36
N LYS A 277 -15.06 -15.64 20.32
CA LYS A 277 -13.94 -16.41 19.77
C LYS A 277 -12.62 -16.04 20.45
N VAL A 278 -11.69 -17.00 20.46
CA VAL A 278 -10.29 -16.74 20.77
C VAL A 278 -9.57 -16.39 19.49
N ALA A 279 -9.02 -15.18 19.43
CA ALA A 279 -8.23 -14.71 18.29
C ALA A 279 -6.76 -14.56 18.68
N LEU A 280 -5.88 -15.21 17.94
CA LEU A 280 -4.44 -15.09 18.09
C LEU A 280 -3.91 -14.11 17.05
N VAL A 281 -3.28 -13.04 17.50
CA VAL A 281 -2.55 -12.08 16.64
C VAL A 281 -1.07 -12.31 16.82
N CYS A 282 -0.39 -12.63 15.72
CA CYS A 282 1.05 -12.85 15.69
C CYS A 282 1.75 -11.55 15.33
N GLY A 283 2.48 -10.97 16.30
CA GLY A 283 3.10 -9.65 16.22
C GLY A 283 2.30 -8.57 16.95
N PHE A 284 3.00 -7.66 17.65
CA PHE A 284 2.39 -6.52 18.36
C PHE A 284 3.10 -5.19 18.01
N GLY A 285 3.55 -5.06 16.75
CA GLY A 285 3.90 -3.81 16.11
C GLY A 285 2.64 -2.98 15.81
N ASP A 286 2.74 -1.92 15.01
CA ASP A 286 1.60 -1.04 14.71
C ASP A 286 0.43 -1.80 14.07
N VAL A 287 0.70 -2.68 13.11
CA VAL A 287 -0.31 -3.55 12.48
C VAL A 287 -0.98 -4.48 13.50
N GLY A 288 -0.20 -5.22 14.27
CA GLY A 288 -0.71 -6.16 15.26
C GLY A 288 -1.53 -5.47 16.36
N LYS A 289 -1.12 -4.27 16.80
CA LYS A 289 -1.87 -3.43 17.76
C LYS A 289 -3.26 -3.07 17.22
N GLY A 290 -3.33 -2.59 15.98
CA GLY A 290 -4.59 -2.28 15.32
C GLY A 290 -5.51 -3.50 15.24
N CYS A 291 -4.99 -4.63 14.78
CA CYS A 291 -5.71 -5.90 14.68
C CYS A 291 -6.25 -6.37 16.03
N ALA A 292 -5.41 -6.36 17.06
CA ALA A 292 -5.78 -6.76 18.41
C ALA A 292 -6.90 -5.87 18.99
N GLN A 293 -6.81 -4.56 18.78
CA GLN A 293 -7.82 -3.60 19.24
C GLN A 293 -9.18 -3.84 18.60
N SER A 294 -9.25 -4.05 17.28
CA SER A 294 -10.52 -4.28 16.58
C SER A 294 -11.16 -5.61 16.96
N LEU A 295 -10.39 -6.68 17.02
CA LEU A 295 -10.89 -8.00 17.44
C LEU A 295 -11.42 -7.96 18.88
N ARG A 296 -10.69 -7.33 19.81
CA ARG A 296 -11.16 -7.11 21.18
C ARG A 296 -12.38 -6.22 21.25
N GLY A 297 -12.43 -5.15 20.46
CA GLY A 297 -13.55 -4.24 20.35
C GLY A 297 -14.83 -4.92 19.87
N LEU A 298 -14.73 -5.97 19.05
CA LEU A 298 -15.84 -6.81 18.62
C LEU A 298 -16.14 -8.00 19.57
N GLY A 299 -15.47 -8.08 20.73
CA GLY A 299 -15.78 -9.06 21.77
C GLY A 299 -15.02 -10.38 21.67
N ALA A 300 -13.92 -10.45 20.89
CA ALA A 300 -13.02 -11.59 20.93
C ALA A 300 -12.14 -11.59 22.20
N THR A 301 -11.74 -12.77 22.65
CA THR A 301 -10.63 -12.94 23.60
C THR A 301 -9.34 -12.96 22.79
N VAL A 302 -8.58 -11.88 22.86
CA VAL A 302 -7.38 -11.72 22.02
C VAL A 302 -6.13 -12.17 22.78
N TRP A 303 -5.34 -13.00 22.12
CA TRP A 303 -4.01 -13.43 22.55
C TRP A 303 -2.97 -12.92 21.55
N ILE A 304 -1.74 -12.72 22.01
CA ILE A 304 -0.63 -12.17 21.21
C ILE A 304 0.54 -13.16 21.23
N THR A 305 1.20 -13.33 20.07
CA THR A 305 2.56 -13.85 20.04
C THR A 305 3.53 -12.73 19.67
N GLU A 306 4.68 -12.67 20.32
CA GLU A 306 5.66 -11.61 20.07
C GLU A 306 7.08 -12.09 20.40
N ILE A 307 8.07 -11.61 19.63
CA ILE A 307 9.49 -11.89 19.84
C ILE A 307 10.22 -10.73 20.52
N ASP A 308 9.73 -9.50 20.30
CA ASP A 308 10.30 -8.30 20.94
C ASP A 308 9.78 -8.18 22.39
N PRO A 309 10.67 -8.22 23.40
CA PRO A 309 10.26 -8.12 24.78
C PRO A 309 9.59 -6.79 25.14
N ILE A 310 9.88 -5.70 24.41
CA ILE A 310 9.22 -4.41 24.62
C ILE A 310 7.78 -4.46 24.14
N CYS A 311 7.54 -4.95 22.90
CA CYS A 311 6.21 -5.13 22.36
C CYS A 311 5.39 -6.14 23.16
N ALA A 312 6.01 -7.25 23.61
CA ALA A 312 5.37 -8.23 24.49
C ALA A 312 4.95 -7.61 25.83
N LEU A 313 5.80 -6.78 26.43
CA LEU A 313 5.48 -6.07 27.67
C LEU A 313 4.34 -5.07 27.45
N GLN A 314 4.33 -4.32 26.33
CA GLN A 314 3.22 -3.42 25.98
C GLN A 314 1.91 -4.20 25.85
N ALA A 315 1.90 -5.33 25.14
CA ALA A 315 0.72 -6.18 25.01
C ALA A 315 0.19 -6.64 26.37
N ALA A 316 1.08 -7.08 27.27
CA ALA A 316 0.72 -7.49 28.63
C ALA A 316 0.14 -6.31 29.45
N MET A 317 0.72 -5.12 29.35
CA MET A 317 0.21 -3.91 30.03
C MET A 317 -1.15 -3.47 29.51
N GLU A 318 -1.45 -3.71 28.23
CA GLU A 318 -2.77 -3.48 27.65
C GLU A 318 -3.79 -4.57 27.98
N GLY A 319 -3.39 -5.60 28.76
CA GLY A 319 -4.25 -6.67 29.25
C GLY A 319 -4.46 -7.82 28.25
N TYR A 320 -3.62 -7.94 27.24
CA TYR A 320 -3.60 -9.12 26.36
C TYR A 320 -2.81 -10.26 27.01
N ARG A 321 -3.24 -11.49 26.76
CA ARG A 321 -2.48 -12.69 27.11
C ARG A 321 -1.38 -12.90 26.04
N VAL A 322 -0.13 -12.81 26.45
CA VAL A 322 1.02 -13.11 25.57
C VAL A 322 1.38 -14.58 25.72
N VAL A 323 1.47 -15.30 24.59
CA VAL A 323 1.69 -16.75 24.52
C VAL A 323 2.62 -17.09 23.35
N THR A 324 3.09 -18.34 23.29
CA THR A 324 3.72 -18.87 22.08
C THR A 324 2.68 -19.48 21.13
N MET A 325 3.03 -19.66 19.86
CA MET A 325 2.17 -20.31 18.89
C MET A 325 1.80 -21.74 19.35
N ASP A 326 2.74 -22.51 19.88
CA ASP A 326 2.49 -23.87 20.40
C ASP A 326 1.49 -23.91 21.55
N GLN A 327 1.42 -22.85 22.37
CA GLN A 327 0.46 -22.75 23.47
C GLN A 327 -0.95 -22.36 23.01
N ALA A 328 -1.09 -21.84 21.78
CA ALA A 328 -2.34 -21.27 21.29
C ALA A 328 -2.96 -22.05 20.13
N CYS A 329 -2.17 -22.79 19.36
CA CYS A 329 -2.61 -23.36 18.09
C CYS A 329 -3.79 -24.33 18.19
N ASP A 330 -3.98 -25.02 19.32
CA ASP A 330 -5.11 -25.92 19.58
C ASP A 330 -6.32 -25.22 20.27
N GLN A 331 -6.17 -23.94 20.64
CA GLN A 331 -7.15 -23.20 21.43
C GLN A 331 -7.77 -22.01 20.68
N ALA A 332 -7.07 -21.42 19.73
CA ALA A 332 -7.58 -20.26 18.99
C ALA A 332 -8.56 -20.68 17.87
N ASP A 333 -9.48 -19.79 17.56
CA ASP A 333 -10.47 -19.93 16.50
C ASP A 333 -10.10 -19.10 15.27
N ILE A 334 -9.38 -17.98 15.47
CA ILE A 334 -8.92 -17.07 14.43
C ILE A 334 -7.43 -16.82 14.62
N PHE A 335 -6.67 -16.95 13.55
CA PHE A 335 -5.23 -16.72 13.52
C PHE A 335 -4.93 -15.59 12.52
N VAL A 336 -4.22 -14.56 12.98
CA VAL A 336 -3.85 -13.39 12.18
C VAL A 336 -2.35 -13.21 12.25
N THR A 337 -1.65 -13.25 11.12
CA THR A 337 -0.22 -12.95 11.07
C THR A 337 0.04 -11.50 10.66
N ALA A 338 0.97 -10.83 11.33
CA ALA A 338 1.28 -9.41 11.19
C ALA A 338 2.75 -9.10 11.57
N THR A 339 3.68 -9.99 11.21
CA THR A 339 5.08 -9.93 11.68
C THR A 339 6.07 -9.54 10.59
N GLY A 340 5.71 -9.70 9.31
CA GLY A 340 6.64 -9.57 8.19
C GLY A 340 7.74 -10.66 8.17
N ASN A 341 7.55 -11.77 8.91
CA ASN A 341 8.54 -12.83 9.06
C ASN A 341 8.16 -14.08 8.24
N LEU A 342 8.98 -15.10 8.28
CA LEU A 342 8.81 -16.35 7.56
C LEU A 342 8.17 -17.43 8.44
N ARG A 343 7.14 -18.14 7.92
CA ARG A 343 6.54 -19.36 8.53
C ARG A 343 6.18 -19.22 10.02
N VAL A 344 5.59 -18.11 10.37
CA VAL A 344 5.06 -17.86 11.73
C VAL A 344 4.00 -18.91 12.07
N ILE A 345 3.15 -19.25 11.09
CA ILE A 345 2.26 -20.42 11.16
C ILE A 345 2.85 -21.52 10.28
N ALA A 346 3.47 -22.51 10.93
CA ALA A 346 4.07 -23.66 10.28
C ALA A 346 3.05 -24.80 10.11
N HIS A 347 3.41 -25.80 9.31
CA HIS A 347 2.60 -27.01 9.06
C HIS A 347 2.11 -27.70 10.35
N ASP A 348 3.01 -27.89 11.32
CA ASP A 348 2.69 -28.60 12.56
C ASP A 348 1.69 -27.82 13.44
N HIS A 349 1.69 -26.49 13.36
CA HIS A 349 0.68 -25.67 14.02
C HIS A 349 -0.70 -25.88 13.38
N MET A 350 -0.78 -25.86 12.04
CA MET A 350 -2.02 -26.09 11.30
C MET A 350 -2.61 -27.48 11.56
N LEU A 351 -1.76 -28.49 11.76
CA LEU A 351 -2.19 -29.84 12.14
C LEU A 351 -2.85 -29.92 13.52
N LYS A 352 -2.61 -28.97 14.42
CA LYS A 352 -3.18 -28.95 15.78
C LYS A 352 -4.41 -28.06 15.90
N MET A 353 -4.65 -27.16 14.95
CA MET A 353 -5.75 -26.18 14.99
C MET A 353 -7.11 -26.84 15.09
N LYS A 354 -8.09 -26.15 15.63
CA LYS A 354 -9.48 -26.59 15.69
C LYS A 354 -10.06 -26.82 14.30
N ASP A 355 -11.08 -27.66 14.21
CA ASP A 355 -11.90 -27.74 13.01
C ASP A 355 -12.55 -26.37 12.74
N GLN A 356 -12.53 -25.92 11.47
CA GLN A 356 -13.00 -24.61 11.02
C GLN A 356 -12.23 -23.42 11.60
N ALA A 357 -11.00 -23.59 12.08
CA ALA A 357 -10.14 -22.48 12.45
C ALA A 357 -9.88 -21.59 11.21
N ILE A 358 -9.93 -20.28 11.40
CA ILE A 358 -9.71 -19.29 10.36
C ILE A 358 -8.27 -18.81 10.42
N ILE A 359 -7.57 -18.88 9.29
CA ILE A 359 -6.19 -18.41 9.16
C ILE A 359 -6.16 -17.29 8.12
N CYS A 360 -5.58 -16.16 8.49
CA CYS A 360 -5.39 -15.04 7.59
C CYS A 360 -4.09 -14.28 7.89
N ASN A 361 -3.58 -13.61 6.87
CA ASN A 361 -2.42 -12.75 6.95
C ASN A 361 -2.82 -11.31 6.64
N ILE A 362 -2.22 -10.34 7.33
CA ILE A 362 -2.34 -8.91 7.05
C ILE A 362 -0.96 -8.26 6.88
N GLY A 363 0.13 -9.04 6.95
CA GLY A 363 1.46 -8.64 6.53
C GLY A 363 1.57 -8.56 4.99
N HIS A 364 2.52 -7.80 4.50
CA HIS A 364 2.64 -7.51 3.06
C HIS A 364 2.80 -8.78 2.20
N PHE A 365 3.65 -9.72 2.61
CA PHE A 365 3.89 -10.98 1.88
C PHE A 365 3.18 -12.18 2.49
N ASP A 366 2.97 -13.20 1.68
CA ASP A 366 2.30 -14.46 2.04
C ASP A 366 3.22 -15.47 2.77
N SER A 367 4.49 -15.14 2.95
CA SER A 367 5.50 -16.01 3.57
C SER A 367 5.26 -16.34 5.06
N GLU A 368 4.40 -15.58 5.74
CA GLU A 368 4.13 -15.76 7.18
C GLU A 368 3.36 -17.05 7.48
N ILE A 369 2.58 -17.57 6.54
CA ILE A 369 1.84 -18.81 6.64
C ILE A 369 2.46 -19.82 5.66
N ASP A 370 2.86 -21.00 6.16
CA ASP A 370 3.48 -22.05 5.33
C ASP A 370 2.45 -22.76 4.45
N ILE A 371 1.86 -22.01 3.50
CA ILE A 371 0.85 -22.52 2.57
C ILE A 371 1.41 -23.67 1.72
N ALA A 372 2.66 -23.59 1.29
CA ALA A 372 3.30 -24.62 0.47
C ALA A 372 3.27 -26.01 1.16
N SER A 373 3.39 -26.05 2.48
CA SER A 373 3.39 -27.31 3.23
C SER A 373 2.05 -28.02 3.24
N VAL A 374 0.94 -27.30 2.98
CA VAL A 374 -0.43 -27.83 2.97
C VAL A 374 -1.00 -28.01 1.58
N GLN A 375 -0.28 -27.64 0.52
CA GLN A 375 -0.69 -27.85 -0.88
C GLN A 375 -0.92 -29.34 -1.23
N LYS A 376 -0.25 -30.25 -0.54
CA LYS A 376 -0.42 -31.69 -0.69
C LYS A 376 -1.77 -32.24 -0.20
N TYR A 377 -2.54 -31.46 0.54
CA TYR A 377 -3.87 -31.84 1.02
C TYR A 377 -4.95 -31.45 0.04
N GLN A 378 -6.17 -31.91 0.28
CA GLN A 378 -7.32 -31.53 -0.52
C GLN A 378 -7.72 -30.08 -0.20
N TRP A 379 -7.83 -29.28 -1.25
CA TRP A 379 -8.35 -27.91 -1.20
C TRP A 379 -9.77 -27.90 -1.78
N GLU A 380 -10.67 -27.19 -1.10
CA GLU A 380 -12.04 -26.97 -1.56
C GLU A 380 -12.31 -25.46 -1.56
N ASN A 381 -12.44 -24.87 -2.75
CA ASN A 381 -12.79 -23.46 -2.86
C ASN A 381 -14.26 -23.27 -2.50
N ILE A 382 -14.52 -22.43 -1.50
CA ILE A 382 -15.88 -22.13 -1.03
C ILE A 382 -16.46 -20.95 -1.80
N LYS A 383 -15.68 -19.92 -1.99
CA LYS A 383 -15.94 -18.73 -2.81
C LYS A 383 -14.61 -18.03 -3.08
N PRO A 384 -14.54 -17.00 -3.94
CA PRO A 384 -13.31 -16.30 -4.22
C PRO A 384 -12.57 -15.91 -2.95
N GLN A 385 -11.28 -16.26 -2.86
CA GLN A 385 -10.37 -15.98 -1.74
C GLN A 385 -10.72 -16.65 -0.40
N VAL A 386 -11.56 -17.71 -0.42
CA VAL A 386 -11.92 -18.47 0.78
C VAL A 386 -11.84 -19.97 0.45
N ASP A 387 -10.89 -20.64 1.05
CA ASP A 387 -10.61 -22.04 0.79
C ASP A 387 -10.63 -22.88 2.06
N HIS A 388 -11.17 -24.10 1.99
CA HIS A 388 -10.92 -25.13 2.98
C HIS A 388 -9.66 -25.92 2.62
N VAL A 389 -8.80 -26.14 3.58
CA VAL A 389 -7.76 -27.18 3.54
C VAL A 389 -8.26 -28.37 4.37
N ILE A 390 -8.44 -29.51 3.74
CA ILE A 390 -9.00 -30.73 4.35
C ILE A 390 -7.89 -31.68 4.67
N PHE A 391 -7.66 -31.93 5.96
CA PHE A 391 -6.64 -32.86 6.43
C PHE A 391 -7.12 -34.33 6.33
N PRO A 392 -6.19 -35.32 6.32
CA PRO A 392 -6.55 -36.73 6.27
C PRO A 392 -7.46 -37.22 7.41
N THR A 393 -7.50 -36.50 8.51
CA THR A 393 -8.40 -36.76 9.66
C THR A 393 -9.84 -36.35 9.41
N GLY A 394 -10.13 -35.67 8.29
CA GLY A 394 -11.43 -35.04 7.99
C GLY A 394 -11.59 -33.65 8.59
N ARG A 395 -10.67 -33.20 9.44
CA ARG A 395 -10.66 -31.82 9.98
C ARG A 395 -10.32 -30.83 8.87
N ARG A 396 -10.89 -29.62 8.96
CA ARG A 396 -10.73 -28.54 8.00
C ARG A 396 -10.24 -27.27 8.68
N ILE A 397 -9.46 -26.52 7.97
CA ILE A 397 -9.15 -25.12 8.31
C ILE A 397 -9.59 -24.21 7.18
N ILE A 398 -9.94 -22.97 7.48
CA ILE A 398 -10.32 -21.94 6.50
C ILE A 398 -9.12 -21.05 6.27
N VAL A 399 -8.61 -21.04 5.04
CA VAL A 399 -7.51 -20.18 4.60
C VAL A 399 -8.08 -19.02 3.80
N LEU A 400 -7.80 -17.79 4.24
CA LEU A 400 -8.26 -16.59 3.55
C LEU A 400 -7.17 -16.03 2.63
N ALA A 401 -7.57 -15.59 1.44
CA ALA A 401 -6.72 -15.00 0.40
C ALA A 401 -5.45 -15.83 0.11
N GLN A 402 -5.51 -17.15 0.28
CA GLN A 402 -4.38 -18.06 0.10
C GLN A 402 -3.13 -17.69 0.91
N GLY A 403 -3.31 -17.06 2.08
CA GLY A 403 -2.23 -16.56 2.94
C GLY A 403 -1.73 -15.16 2.59
N ARG A 404 -2.26 -14.54 1.52
CA ARG A 404 -1.95 -13.16 1.14
C ARG A 404 -2.75 -12.15 1.97
N LEU A 405 -2.62 -10.87 1.67
CA LEU A 405 -3.30 -9.77 2.37
C LEU A 405 -4.82 -9.95 2.42
N VAL A 406 -5.35 -10.30 3.59
CA VAL A 406 -6.79 -10.58 3.78
C VAL A 406 -7.66 -9.36 3.55
N ASN A 407 -7.20 -8.18 3.92
CA ASN A 407 -7.93 -6.93 3.80
C ASN A 407 -8.14 -6.48 2.33
N LEU A 408 -7.21 -6.83 1.43
CA LEU A 408 -7.30 -6.55 -0.01
C LEU A 408 -7.85 -7.74 -0.79
N GLY A 409 -7.46 -8.95 -0.44
CA GLY A 409 -7.96 -10.16 -1.09
C GLY A 409 -9.45 -10.39 -0.84
N CYS A 410 -9.88 -10.27 0.40
CA CYS A 410 -11.26 -10.55 0.82
C CYS A 410 -12.14 -9.29 0.98
N ALA A 411 -11.55 -8.08 0.97
CA ALA A 411 -12.27 -6.81 1.10
C ALA A 411 -11.68 -5.75 0.15
N THR A 412 -11.70 -4.49 0.54
CA THR A 412 -11.31 -3.33 -0.28
C THR A 412 -10.11 -2.55 0.25
N GLY A 413 -9.42 -3.08 1.25
CA GLY A 413 -8.24 -2.47 1.87
C GLY A 413 -8.57 -1.44 2.93
N HIS A 414 -7.66 -0.51 3.13
CA HIS A 414 -7.76 0.52 4.17
C HIS A 414 -8.75 1.63 3.77
N PRO A 415 -9.44 2.27 4.77
CA PRO A 415 -10.38 3.35 4.51
C PRO A 415 -9.70 4.60 3.97
N SER A 416 -10.43 5.39 3.19
CA SER A 416 -9.93 6.54 2.44
C SER A 416 -9.23 7.58 3.31
N PHE A 417 -9.75 7.88 4.51
CA PHE A 417 -9.15 8.87 5.39
C PHE A 417 -7.73 8.49 5.84
N VAL A 418 -7.51 7.21 6.14
CA VAL A 418 -6.18 6.68 6.52
C VAL A 418 -5.23 6.73 5.34
N MET A 419 -5.69 6.29 4.15
CA MET A 419 -4.88 6.34 2.93
C MET A 419 -4.57 7.77 2.50
N SER A 420 -5.42 8.74 2.85
CA SER A 420 -5.11 10.17 2.66
C SER A 420 -3.87 10.59 3.44
N CYS A 421 -3.65 10.06 4.65
CA CYS A 421 -2.43 10.33 5.42
C CYS A 421 -1.19 9.78 4.71
N SER A 422 -1.22 8.51 4.32
CA SER A 422 -0.12 7.86 3.61
C SER A 422 0.19 8.53 2.29
N PHE A 423 -0.83 8.76 1.48
CA PHE A 423 -0.66 9.31 0.14
C PHE A 423 -0.31 10.80 0.12
N ALA A 424 -0.71 11.58 1.14
CA ALA A 424 -0.19 12.93 1.30
C ALA A 424 1.32 12.94 1.59
N ASN A 425 1.82 11.98 2.37
CA ASN A 425 3.26 11.78 2.54
C ASN A 425 3.94 11.39 1.22
N GLN A 426 3.33 10.48 0.42
CA GLN A 426 3.86 10.11 -0.90
C GLN A 426 3.98 11.32 -1.84
N VAL A 427 2.93 12.12 -1.95
CA VAL A 427 2.93 13.32 -2.80
C VAL A 427 4.02 14.30 -2.35
N LEU A 428 4.14 14.56 -1.05
CA LEU A 428 5.17 15.45 -0.52
C LEU A 428 6.58 14.89 -0.73
N ALA A 429 6.77 13.57 -0.58
CA ALA A 429 8.04 12.92 -0.85
C ALA A 429 8.43 12.98 -2.34
N GLN A 430 7.47 12.78 -3.24
CA GLN A 430 7.69 12.94 -4.69
C GLN A 430 8.06 14.37 -5.05
N ILE A 431 7.39 15.38 -4.47
CA ILE A 431 7.72 16.80 -4.67
C ILE A 431 9.14 17.09 -4.15
N GLU A 432 9.46 16.67 -2.93
CA GLU A 432 10.77 16.89 -2.30
C GLU A 432 11.89 16.27 -3.14
N LEU A 433 11.70 15.01 -3.53
CA LEU A 433 12.68 14.29 -4.33
C LEU A 433 12.85 14.87 -5.74
N TRP A 434 11.75 15.33 -6.36
CA TRP A 434 11.79 15.95 -7.68
C TRP A 434 12.47 17.31 -7.68
N GLN A 435 12.15 18.17 -6.70
CA GLN A 435 12.65 19.55 -6.65
C GLN A 435 14.01 19.67 -6.00
N ASN A 436 14.32 18.85 -5.01
CA ASN A 436 15.50 18.95 -4.16
C ASN A 436 16.39 17.69 -4.19
N GLY A 437 16.14 16.75 -5.12
CA GLY A 437 16.83 15.45 -5.18
C GLY A 437 18.36 15.54 -5.28
N GLU A 438 18.89 16.64 -5.83
CA GLU A 438 20.34 16.91 -5.89
C GLU A 438 20.99 17.10 -4.52
N ASN A 439 20.21 17.39 -3.48
CA ASN A 439 20.69 17.56 -2.11
C ASN A 439 20.81 16.22 -1.36
N TYR A 440 20.35 15.12 -1.95
CA TYR A 440 20.33 13.80 -1.34
C TYR A 440 21.36 12.89 -1.99
N GLN A 441 22.07 12.12 -1.18
CA GLN A 441 22.94 11.05 -1.66
C GLN A 441 22.12 9.77 -1.90
N ASN A 442 22.75 8.73 -2.43
CA ASN A 442 22.13 7.43 -2.67
C ASN A 442 21.93 6.67 -1.34
N ASP A 443 21.12 7.22 -0.47
CA ASP A 443 20.80 6.72 0.86
C ASP A 443 19.28 6.69 1.06
N VAL A 444 18.82 6.04 2.15
CA VAL A 444 17.41 6.01 2.53
C VAL A 444 17.12 7.11 3.55
N TYR A 445 16.15 7.95 3.25
CA TYR A 445 15.73 9.10 4.06
C TYR A 445 14.29 8.94 4.54
N VAL A 446 13.99 9.51 5.70
CA VAL A 446 12.60 9.71 6.17
C VAL A 446 12.22 11.17 5.90
N LEU A 447 10.96 11.42 5.60
CA LEU A 447 10.47 12.79 5.40
C LEU A 447 10.76 13.66 6.61
N PRO A 448 11.20 14.93 6.41
CA PRO A 448 11.41 15.87 7.50
C PRO A 448 10.16 16.00 8.38
N LYS A 449 10.34 16.11 9.69
CA LYS A 449 9.24 16.20 10.67
C LYS A 449 8.25 17.33 10.34
N GLN A 450 8.71 18.40 9.75
CA GLN A 450 7.87 19.52 9.33
C GLN A 450 6.86 19.12 8.25
N LEU A 451 7.24 18.23 7.31
CA LEU A 451 6.32 17.71 6.28
C LEU A 451 5.33 16.71 6.88
N ASP A 452 5.77 15.89 7.82
CA ASP A 452 4.92 14.95 8.56
C ASP A 452 3.85 15.73 9.38
N GLU A 453 4.23 16.82 10.08
CA GLU A 453 3.27 17.72 10.75
C GLU A 453 2.33 18.42 9.76
N LYS A 454 2.80 18.77 8.55
CA LYS A 454 1.95 19.35 7.51
C LYS A 454 0.83 18.39 7.12
N VAL A 455 1.14 17.11 6.94
CA VAL A 455 0.13 16.07 6.67
C VAL A 455 -0.92 16.05 7.77
N ALA A 456 -0.50 16.03 9.05
CA ALA A 456 -1.44 16.08 10.17
C ALA A 456 -2.33 17.33 10.12
N ARG A 457 -1.78 18.51 9.85
CA ARG A 457 -2.54 19.77 9.75
C ARG A 457 -3.60 19.76 8.66
N LEU A 458 -3.34 19.14 7.51
CA LEU A 458 -4.32 18.98 6.43
C LEU A 458 -5.52 18.16 6.89
N HIS A 459 -5.31 17.13 7.72
CA HIS A 459 -6.36 16.21 8.16
C HIS A 459 -7.18 16.74 9.34
N ILE A 460 -6.55 17.38 10.34
CA ILE A 460 -7.25 17.85 11.55
C ILE A 460 -8.30 18.92 11.24
N LYS A 461 -8.12 19.70 10.17
CA LYS A 461 -9.09 20.70 9.71
C LYS A 461 -10.44 20.05 9.34
N LYS A 462 -10.39 18.91 8.64
CA LYS A 462 -11.60 18.13 8.27
C LYS A 462 -12.33 17.58 9.48
N LEU A 463 -11.57 17.21 10.52
CA LEU A 463 -12.12 16.67 11.77
C LEU A 463 -12.65 17.74 12.73
N GLY A 464 -12.49 19.04 12.39
CA GLY A 464 -12.89 20.13 13.25
C GLY A 464 -12.07 20.22 14.55
N VAL A 465 -10.83 19.73 14.53
CA VAL A 465 -9.94 19.75 15.70
C VAL A 465 -9.44 21.17 15.95
N GLY A 466 -9.63 21.66 17.20
CA GLY A 466 -9.01 22.90 17.66
C GLY A 466 -7.63 22.63 18.27
N LEU A 467 -6.57 23.12 17.65
CA LEU A 467 -5.23 23.07 18.23
C LEU A 467 -5.03 24.22 19.23
N THR A 468 -4.39 23.91 20.36
CA THR A 468 -3.87 24.95 21.25
C THR A 468 -2.62 25.57 20.64
N GLU A 469 -2.56 26.89 20.57
CA GLU A 469 -1.40 27.63 20.10
C GLU A 469 -0.49 28.03 21.28
N LEU A 470 0.83 27.90 21.06
CA LEU A 470 1.80 28.39 22.06
C LEU A 470 1.78 29.92 22.12
N THR A 471 1.82 30.45 23.32
CA THR A 471 2.18 31.88 23.51
C THR A 471 3.68 32.06 23.28
N ASP A 472 4.12 33.31 23.03
CA ASP A 472 5.53 33.60 22.83
C ASP A 472 6.37 33.26 24.08
N GLU A 473 5.79 33.42 25.27
CA GLU A 473 6.40 33.06 26.55
C GLU A 473 6.60 31.54 26.67
N GLN A 474 5.57 30.75 26.26
CA GLN A 474 5.63 29.27 26.26
C GLN A 474 6.64 28.77 25.24
N ALA A 475 6.65 29.29 24.02
CA ALA A 475 7.63 28.97 22.99
C ALA A 475 9.05 29.21 23.43
N LYS A 476 9.29 30.38 24.05
CA LYS A 476 10.57 30.73 24.64
C LYS A 476 10.97 29.80 25.79
N TYR A 477 10.05 29.47 26.68
CA TYR A 477 10.30 28.53 27.77
C TYR A 477 10.71 27.14 27.28
N LEU A 478 10.05 26.67 26.24
CA LEU A 478 10.33 25.37 25.61
C LEU A 478 11.54 25.39 24.65
N ASN A 479 12.07 26.59 24.37
CA ASN A 479 13.15 26.83 23.40
C ASN A 479 12.84 26.20 22.03
N MET A 480 11.62 26.43 21.51
CA MET A 480 11.15 25.90 20.23
C MET A 480 10.42 27.00 19.43
N ASP A 481 10.29 26.76 18.10
CA ASP A 481 9.46 27.58 17.24
C ASP A 481 7.98 27.42 17.62
N LYS A 482 7.23 28.53 17.57
CA LYS A 482 5.79 28.54 17.87
C LYS A 482 4.96 27.67 16.93
N ASN A 483 5.43 27.51 15.72
CA ASN A 483 4.75 26.76 14.65
C ASN A 483 5.26 25.31 14.47
N GLY A 484 6.22 24.89 15.28
CA GLY A 484 6.86 23.58 15.19
C GLY A 484 8.19 23.58 14.43
N PRO A 485 8.79 22.44 14.20
CA PRO A 485 8.30 21.12 14.62
C PRO A 485 8.29 20.95 16.15
N PHE A 486 7.21 20.32 16.65
CA PHE A 486 7.00 20.19 18.11
C PHE A 486 7.78 19.04 18.73
N LYS A 487 8.35 18.16 17.93
CA LYS A 487 9.19 17.03 18.33
C LYS A 487 10.45 16.96 17.48
N PRO A 488 11.56 16.43 18.02
CA PRO A 488 12.77 16.21 17.22
C PRO A 488 12.55 15.16 16.15
N GLU A 489 13.38 15.18 15.11
CA GLU A 489 13.29 14.30 13.93
C GLU A 489 13.17 12.80 14.28
N MET A 490 13.90 12.34 15.29
CA MET A 490 13.92 10.95 15.72
C MET A 490 12.70 10.51 16.55
N TYR A 491 11.81 11.41 16.93
CA TYR A 491 10.68 11.04 17.78
C TYR A 491 9.59 10.31 17.00
N ARG A 492 9.13 9.17 17.53
CA ARG A 492 8.19 8.24 16.90
C ARG A 492 6.93 7.99 17.75
N TYR A 493 6.23 8.96 18.22
CA TYR A 493 4.97 9.00 18.99
C TYR A 493 4.50 7.67 19.60
#